data_b423632a9157ae5afa9cc74c0c8d473f
#
_entry.id   b423632a9157ae5afa9cc74c0c8d473f
#
_cell.length_a   1.000
_cell.length_b   1.000
_cell.length_c   1.000
_cell.angle_alpha   90.00
_cell.angle_beta   90.00
_cell.angle_gamma   90.00
#
_symmetry.space_group_name_H-M   'P 1'
#
loop_
_entity.id
_entity.type
_entity.pdbx_description
1 polymer ?
#
loop_
_entity_poly.entity_id
_entity_poly.type
_entity_poly.pdbx_seq_one_letter_code
_entity_poly.pdbx_strand_id
1 'polypeptide(L)'
;TVALCRGFYDYVSSHGYGVCTWSGSRFDLPERFPDTPRREVTSPFERRLYMNVCTFGYTSPFWGWDEWEREIDWMALHGFDMPLAPIAGEAILARVWRRMGLTDEEIGVLFTGPAHLPWMRMGNMSGLDGAPTPQWHEAQITLQHRIIDRMEALGMTPVYQGFAGFVPPAMKRIHPETTLTETKWSGFKNWMLSPLDPLFSEIGTAFVRAWEEEFGKGKYYPTDSFNEMDVPFGPKGSPERAATLRHYGETIYRSLAE
;
A
#
# COMPACT_ATOMS: atom_id res chain seq x y z
N THR A 1 9.24 19.81 -6.34
CA THR A 1 10.22 19.17 -7.27
C THR A 1 9.50 18.43 -8.39
N VAL A 2 8.43 17.65 -8.12
CA VAL A 2 7.64 16.94 -9.15
C VAL A 2 7.18 17.85 -10.30
N ALA A 3 6.68 19.06 -9.99
CA ALA A 3 6.28 20.02 -11.03
C ALA A 3 7.43 20.42 -11.97
N LEU A 4 8.65 20.55 -11.44
CA LEU A 4 9.85 20.83 -12.24
C LEU A 4 10.22 19.63 -13.12
N CYS A 5 10.18 18.41 -12.56
CA CYS A 5 10.42 17.18 -13.33
C CYS A 5 9.41 17.05 -14.48
N ARG A 6 8.13 17.30 -14.21
CA ARG A 6 7.08 17.28 -15.22
C ARG A 6 7.30 18.34 -16.29
N GLY A 7 7.62 19.57 -15.89
CA GLY A 7 7.90 20.66 -16.84
C GLY A 7 9.13 20.38 -17.72
N PHE A 8 10.18 19.81 -17.13
CA PHE A 8 11.35 19.37 -17.89
C PHE A 8 10.98 18.26 -18.90
N TYR A 9 10.21 17.27 -18.49
CA TYR A 9 9.79 16.19 -19.38
C TYR A 9 8.87 16.69 -20.49
N ASP A 10 7.95 17.61 -20.21
CA ASP A 10 7.11 18.25 -21.23
C ASP A 10 7.96 18.99 -22.25
N TYR A 11 9.01 19.71 -21.79
CA TYR A 11 9.95 20.38 -22.68
C TYR A 11 10.70 19.39 -23.57
N VAL A 12 11.34 18.39 -22.97
CA VAL A 12 12.14 17.38 -23.68
C VAL A 12 11.30 16.61 -24.70
N SER A 13 10.12 16.15 -24.30
CA SER A 13 9.24 15.38 -25.18
C SER A 13 8.65 16.20 -26.32
N SER A 14 8.29 17.47 -26.07
CA SER A 14 7.73 18.36 -27.09
C SER A 14 8.72 18.74 -28.18
N HIS A 15 10.02 18.72 -27.86
CA HIS A 15 11.10 18.97 -28.82
C HIS A 15 11.64 17.67 -29.46
N GLY A 16 11.09 16.51 -29.13
CA GLY A 16 11.56 15.24 -29.67
C GLY A 16 12.90 14.74 -29.10
N TYR A 17 13.39 15.35 -28.02
CA TYR A 17 14.66 14.98 -27.39
C TYR A 17 14.57 13.75 -26.47
N GLY A 18 13.39 13.26 -26.22
CA GLY A 18 13.27 12.05 -25.45
C GLY A 18 11.85 11.64 -25.15
N VAL A 19 11.74 10.38 -24.81
CA VAL A 19 10.52 9.75 -24.35
C VAL A 19 10.86 8.85 -23.16
N CYS A 20 10.00 8.89 -22.13
CA CYS A 20 10.07 8.04 -20.97
C CYS A 20 8.74 7.34 -20.81
N THR A 21 8.70 6.05 -21.04
CA THR A 21 7.51 5.22 -20.90
C THR A 21 7.73 4.16 -19.82
N TRP A 22 6.68 3.54 -19.41
CA TRP A 22 6.74 2.45 -18.43
C TRP A 22 7.56 1.24 -18.93
N SER A 23 7.60 1.00 -20.23
CA SER A 23 8.34 -0.08 -20.87
C SER A 23 9.77 0.29 -21.30
N GLY A 24 10.16 1.54 -21.19
CA GLY A 24 11.50 1.98 -21.53
C GLY A 24 11.60 3.48 -21.78
N SER A 25 12.84 3.98 -21.79
CA SER A 25 13.14 5.38 -21.96
C SER A 25 14.26 5.56 -22.98
N ARG A 26 14.16 6.61 -23.77
CA ARG A 26 15.21 7.06 -24.68
C ARG A 26 15.31 8.58 -24.60
N PHE A 27 16.51 9.07 -24.35
CA PHE A 27 16.82 10.49 -24.37
C PHE A 27 18.01 10.73 -25.30
N ASP A 28 17.87 11.74 -26.17
CA ASP A 28 18.89 12.24 -27.06
C ASP A 28 18.93 13.76 -26.86
N LEU A 29 19.56 14.17 -25.77
CA LEU A 29 19.56 15.55 -25.30
C LEU A 29 20.58 16.36 -26.10
N PRO A 30 20.23 17.58 -26.56
CA PRO A 30 21.17 18.47 -27.29
C PRO A 30 22.23 19.01 -26.32
N GLU A 31 23.42 19.35 -26.84
CA GLU A 31 24.46 20.00 -26.03
C GLU A 31 23.97 21.38 -25.50
N ARG A 32 23.10 22.03 -26.22
CA ARG A 32 22.45 23.28 -25.81
C ARG A 32 20.96 23.20 -26.06
N PHE A 33 20.20 23.43 -25.01
CA PHE A 33 18.75 23.51 -25.08
C PHE A 33 18.31 24.79 -25.78
N PRO A 34 17.42 24.72 -26.79
CA PRO A 34 16.90 25.92 -27.46
C PRO A 34 15.99 26.74 -26.53
N ASP A 35 15.99 28.04 -26.75
CA ASP A 35 15.02 28.89 -26.07
C ASP A 35 13.59 28.53 -26.51
N THR A 36 12.68 28.54 -25.58
CA THR A 36 11.26 28.26 -25.83
C THR A 36 10.38 29.31 -25.16
N PRO A 37 9.24 29.66 -25.73
CA PRO A 37 8.30 30.57 -25.09
C PRO A 37 7.89 30.02 -23.70
N ARG A 38 7.76 30.93 -22.75
CA ARG A 38 7.25 30.55 -21.41
C ARG A 38 5.89 29.89 -21.57
N ARG A 39 5.77 28.71 -20.98
CA ARG A 39 4.52 27.96 -20.89
C ARG A 39 4.20 27.72 -19.43
N GLU A 40 2.92 27.88 -19.08
CA GLU A 40 2.40 27.61 -17.77
C GLU A 40 1.26 26.60 -17.90
N VAL A 41 1.34 25.50 -17.12
CA VAL A 41 0.33 24.45 -17.11
C VAL A 41 -0.02 24.15 -15.64
N THR A 42 -1.29 24.25 -15.31
CA THR A 42 -1.81 23.95 -13.98
C THR A 42 -2.63 22.65 -14.04
N SER A 43 -2.35 21.72 -13.14
CA SER A 43 -3.16 20.51 -12.99
C SER A 43 -4.49 20.87 -12.37
N PRO A 44 -5.63 20.35 -12.87
CA PRO A 44 -6.93 20.50 -12.20
C PRO A 44 -7.06 19.64 -10.95
N PHE A 45 -6.13 18.70 -10.73
CA PHE A 45 -6.13 17.79 -9.59
C PHE A 45 -5.15 18.26 -8.52
N GLU A 46 -5.60 18.30 -7.28
CA GLU A 46 -4.76 18.63 -6.13
C GLU A 46 -3.74 17.51 -5.84
N ARG A 47 -4.16 16.25 -6.02
CA ARG A 47 -3.35 15.05 -5.79
C ARG A 47 -3.41 14.12 -6.99
N ARG A 48 -2.29 13.46 -7.27
CA ARG A 48 -2.13 12.51 -8.38
C ARG A 48 -1.55 11.23 -7.82
N LEU A 49 -2.48 10.33 -7.45
CA LEU A 49 -2.14 9.01 -6.89
C LEU A 49 -1.61 8.08 -7.99
N TYR A 50 -0.63 7.31 -7.67
CA TYR A 50 -0.10 6.18 -8.42
C TYR A 50 0.43 5.13 -7.42
N MET A 51 0.13 3.88 -7.53
CA MET A 51 -0.50 3.08 -8.55
C MET A 51 -1.68 2.29 -7.97
N ASN A 52 -2.34 1.43 -8.80
CA ASN A 52 -3.29 0.43 -8.32
C ASN A 52 -2.57 -0.63 -7.45
N VAL A 53 -3.16 -1.02 -6.34
CA VAL A 53 -2.56 -1.95 -5.37
C VAL A 53 -2.26 -3.33 -5.96
N CYS A 54 -3.08 -3.82 -6.91
CA CYS A 54 -2.88 -5.11 -7.55
C CYS A 54 -1.67 -5.13 -8.48
N THR A 55 -1.28 -3.97 -9.05
CA THR A 55 -0.13 -3.84 -9.97
C THR A 55 1.14 -4.36 -9.35
N PHE A 56 1.33 -4.18 -8.05
CA PHE A 56 2.47 -4.72 -7.32
C PHE A 56 2.63 -6.23 -7.55
N GLY A 57 1.57 -7.03 -7.41
CA GLY A 57 1.62 -8.49 -7.58
C GLY A 57 1.86 -8.94 -9.02
N TYR A 58 1.46 -8.14 -10.01
CA TYR A 58 1.64 -8.48 -11.41
C TYR A 58 3.02 -8.10 -11.96
N THR A 59 3.64 -7.05 -11.42
CA THR A 59 4.81 -6.43 -12.05
C THR A 59 6.02 -6.36 -11.12
N SER A 60 5.84 -6.00 -9.85
CA SER A 60 6.94 -5.55 -9.00
C SER A 60 7.20 -6.33 -7.70
N PRO A 61 6.68 -7.56 -7.49
CA PRO A 61 6.87 -8.25 -6.21
C PRO A 61 8.33 -8.60 -5.91
N PHE A 62 9.16 -8.68 -6.97
CA PHE A 62 10.57 -9.04 -6.88
C PHE A 62 11.52 -7.91 -7.30
N TRP A 63 11.00 -6.68 -7.42
CA TRP A 63 11.82 -5.53 -7.74
C TRP A 63 12.81 -5.21 -6.63
N GLY A 64 14.07 -4.96 -7.04
CA GLY A 64 15.09 -4.36 -6.21
C GLY A 64 15.08 -2.84 -6.33
N TRP A 65 16.16 -2.23 -5.85
CA TRP A 65 16.27 -0.78 -5.86
C TRP A 65 16.30 -0.17 -7.27
N ASP A 66 17.04 -0.78 -8.19
CA ASP A 66 17.23 -0.21 -9.54
C ASP A 66 15.92 -0.09 -10.32
N GLU A 67 14.99 -1.04 -10.12
CA GLU A 67 13.66 -0.99 -10.70
C GLU A 67 12.80 0.08 -10.00
N TRP A 68 12.81 0.11 -8.68
CA TRP A 68 12.05 1.10 -7.92
C TRP A 68 12.53 2.51 -8.16
N GLU A 69 13.85 2.77 -8.24
CA GLU A 69 14.38 4.10 -8.56
C GLU A 69 13.89 4.59 -9.91
N ARG A 70 13.95 3.73 -10.94
CA ARG A 70 13.44 4.06 -12.29
C ARG A 70 11.95 4.36 -12.28
N GLU A 71 11.16 3.58 -11.54
CA GLU A 71 9.71 3.78 -11.44
C GLU A 71 9.39 5.10 -10.72
N ILE A 72 10.07 5.41 -9.64
CA ILE A 72 9.88 6.68 -8.91
C ILE A 72 10.29 7.87 -9.79
N ASP A 73 11.38 7.80 -10.53
CA ASP A 73 11.80 8.84 -11.46
C ASP A 73 10.78 9.00 -12.61
N TRP A 74 10.25 7.89 -13.12
CA TRP A 74 9.16 7.92 -14.10
C TRP A 74 7.91 8.61 -13.52
N MET A 75 7.52 8.31 -12.30
CA MET A 75 6.40 8.99 -11.62
C MET A 75 6.63 10.50 -11.54
N ALA A 76 7.84 10.94 -11.18
CA ALA A 76 8.19 12.35 -11.11
C ALA A 76 8.07 13.05 -12.47
N LEU A 77 8.61 12.45 -13.53
CA LEU A 77 8.53 12.95 -14.90
C LEU A 77 7.08 13.04 -15.41
N HIS A 78 6.19 12.17 -14.92
CA HIS A 78 4.77 12.17 -15.29
C HIS A 78 3.89 12.99 -14.34
N GLY A 79 4.48 13.60 -13.31
CA GLY A 79 3.78 14.53 -12.44
C GLY A 79 2.99 13.88 -11.31
N PHE A 80 3.21 12.59 -11.00
CA PHE A 80 2.62 11.95 -9.83
C PHE A 80 3.28 12.46 -8.55
N ASP A 81 2.48 12.81 -7.56
CA ASP A 81 2.94 13.40 -6.30
C ASP A 81 2.50 12.63 -5.05
N MET A 82 1.71 11.58 -5.24
CA MET A 82 1.16 10.74 -4.17
C MET A 82 1.26 9.25 -4.53
N PRO A 83 2.49 8.69 -4.60
CA PRO A 83 2.69 7.29 -4.95
C PRO A 83 2.41 6.35 -3.79
N LEU A 84 1.91 5.14 -4.09
CA LEU A 84 1.90 4.05 -3.12
C LEU A 84 3.36 3.65 -2.81
N ALA A 85 3.63 3.46 -1.52
CA ALA A 85 4.86 2.89 -0.99
C ALA A 85 4.54 1.56 -0.29
N PRO A 86 4.25 0.47 -1.04
CA PRO A 86 3.58 -0.72 -0.52
C PRO A 86 4.52 -1.76 0.07
N ILE A 87 5.82 -1.48 0.10
CA ILE A 87 6.84 -2.44 0.52
C ILE A 87 6.88 -2.56 2.04
N ALA A 88 7.28 -3.72 2.56
CA ALA A 88 7.47 -4.03 3.98
C ALA A 88 6.21 -4.08 4.86
N GLY A 89 4.99 -3.95 4.32
CA GLY A 89 3.76 -4.04 5.11
C GLY A 89 3.65 -5.33 5.92
N GLU A 90 4.08 -6.45 5.37
CA GLU A 90 4.10 -7.78 6.02
C GLU A 90 5.08 -7.81 7.19
N ALA A 91 6.24 -7.17 7.07
CA ALA A 91 7.22 -7.07 8.14
C ALA A 91 6.66 -6.29 9.34
N ILE A 92 5.94 -5.20 9.07
CA ILE A 92 5.27 -4.41 10.11
C ILE A 92 4.10 -5.20 10.73
N LEU A 93 3.26 -5.85 9.93
CA LEU A 93 2.20 -6.73 10.44
C LEU A 93 2.75 -7.86 11.32
N ALA A 94 3.80 -8.55 10.88
CA ALA A 94 4.43 -9.59 11.67
C ALA A 94 4.95 -9.06 13.02
N ARG A 95 5.50 -7.85 13.04
CA ARG A 95 5.94 -7.19 14.28
C ARG A 95 4.77 -6.92 15.24
N VAL A 96 3.64 -6.44 14.71
CA VAL A 96 2.42 -6.20 15.50
C VAL A 96 1.89 -7.50 16.06
N TRP A 97 1.74 -8.54 15.23
CA TRP A 97 1.23 -9.85 15.69
C TRP A 97 2.12 -10.50 16.75
N ARG A 98 3.45 -10.41 16.62
CA ARG A 98 4.38 -10.90 17.67
C ARG A 98 4.23 -10.11 18.98
N ARG A 99 4.08 -8.79 18.93
CA ARG A 99 3.83 -7.96 20.12
C ARG A 99 2.52 -8.34 20.82
N MET A 100 1.54 -8.83 20.08
CA MET A 100 0.26 -9.33 20.61
C MET A 100 0.37 -10.78 21.12
N GLY A 101 1.49 -11.47 20.92
CA GLY A 101 1.72 -12.84 21.45
C GLY A 101 1.39 -13.98 20.49
N LEU A 102 1.30 -13.73 19.17
CA LEU A 102 1.24 -14.79 18.18
C LEU A 102 2.64 -15.34 17.88
N THR A 103 2.71 -16.64 17.60
CA THR A 103 3.94 -17.30 17.15
C THR A 103 4.15 -17.05 15.64
N ASP A 104 5.37 -17.28 15.14
CA ASP A 104 5.68 -17.11 13.72
C ASP A 104 4.89 -18.10 12.84
N GLU A 105 4.60 -19.30 13.33
CA GLU A 105 3.77 -20.28 12.65
C GLU A 105 2.32 -19.77 12.52
N GLU A 106 1.77 -19.20 13.59
CA GLU A 106 0.42 -18.63 13.59
C GLU A 106 0.28 -17.42 12.66
N ILE A 107 1.31 -16.57 12.61
CA ILE A 107 1.40 -15.43 11.71
C ILE A 107 1.51 -15.91 10.27
N GLY A 108 2.32 -16.92 10.02
CA GLY A 108 2.58 -17.48 8.70
C GLY A 108 1.33 -18.03 7.99
N VAL A 109 0.31 -18.43 8.74
CA VAL A 109 -0.97 -18.88 8.18
C VAL A 109 -1.69 -17.78 7.39
N LEU A 110 -1.53 -16.53 7.80
CA LEU A 110 -2.12 -15.38 7.08
C LEU A 110 -1.35 -15.03 5.82
N PHE A 111 -0.03 -15.09 5.88
CA PHE A 111 0.82 -14.55 4.82
C PHE A 111 0.86 -15.44 3.58
N THR A 112 0.96 -14.80 2.42
CA THR A 112 1.19 -15.44 1.12
C THR A 112 2.63 -15.19 0.66
N GLY A 113 3.07 -15.93 -0.35
CA GLY A 113 4.30 -15.63 -1.06
C GLY A 113 4.26 -14.25 -1.73
N PRO A 114 5.43 -13.68 -2.11
CA PRO A 114 5.56 -12.28 -2.57
C PRO A 114 4.65 -11.90 -3.73
N ALA A 115 4.42 -12.80 -4.69
CA ALA A 115 3.59 -12.53 -5.86
C ALA A 115 2.10 -12.32 -5.52
N HIS A 116 1.65 -12.75 -4.35
CA HIS A 116 0.24 -12.72 -3.94
C HIS A 116 -0.07 -11.71 -2.82
N LEU A 117 0.91 -10.95 -2.38
CA LEU A 117 0.77 -9.98 -1.29
C LEU A 117 -0.38 -8.97 -1.45
N PRO A 118 -0.66 -8.41 -2.64
CA PRO A 118 -1.79 -7.49 -2.79
C PRO A 118 -3.13 -8.12 -2.39
N TRP A 119 -3.38 -9.35 -2.81
CA TRP A 119 -4.62 -10.06 -2.49
C TRP A 119 -4.68 -10.49 -1.03
N MET A 120 -3.56 -10.79 -0.40
CA MET A 120 -3.48 -11.00 1.05
C MET A 120 -3.81 -9.70 1.80
N ARG A 121 -3.24 -8.56 1.39
CA ARG A 121 -3.49 -7.24 2.00
C ARG A 121 -4.94 -6.81 1.90
N MET A 122 -5.63 -7.15 0.80
CA MET A 122 -7.05 -6.90 0.59
C MET A 122 -7.97 -7.98 1.21
N GLY A 123 -7.39 -9.01 1.86
CA GLY A 123 -8.14 -10.07 2.51
C GLY A 123 -8.76 -11.11 1.57
N ASN A 124 -8.34 -11.14 0.30
CA ASN A 124 -8.83 -12.11 -0.68
C ASN A 124 -8.30 -13.52 -0.42
N MET A 125 -7.02 -13.66 -0.09
CA MET A 125 -6.36 -14.96 0.10
C MET A 125 -5.39 -14.96 1.27
N SER A 126 -5.08 -16.15 1.76
CA SER A 126 -4.08 -16.39 2.80
C SER A 126 -3.37 -17.72 2.56
N GLY A 127 -2.16 -17.88 3.07
CA GLY A 127 -1.42 -19.14 3.13
C GLY A 127 -0.89 -19.67 1.79
N LEU A 128 -1.08 -18.97 0.65
CA LEU A 128 -0.62 -19.44 -0.65
C LEU A 128 0.88 -19.20 -0.82
N ASP A 129 1.61 -20.21 -1.30
CA ASP A 129 3.06 -20.21 -1.55
C ASP A 129 3.95 -19.95 -0.32
N GLY A 130 3.37 -20.05 0.88
CA GLY A 130 4.10 -19.91 2.14
C GLY A 130 4.43 -18.45 2.53
N ALA A 131 4.69 -18.27 3.80
CA ALA A 131 5.03 -16.96 4.36
C ALA A 131 6.44 -16.51 3.92
N PRO A 132 6.66 -15.20 3.72
CA PRO A 132 7.99 -14.64 3.50
C PRO A 132 8.93 -14.91 4.70
N THR A 133 10.20 -15.11 4.42
CA THR A 133 11.22 -15.37 5.45
C THR A 133 11.58 -14.10 6.24
N PRO A 134 12.14 -14.22 7.46
CA PRO A 134 12.66 -13.08 8.20
C PRO A 134 13.67 -12.24 7.39
N GLN A 135 14.55 -12.89 6.63
CA GLN A 135 15.53 -12.22 5.78
C GLN A 135 14.86 -11.42 4.66
N TRP A 136 13.77 -11.94 4.10
CA TRP A 136 12.99 -11.19 3.12
C TRP A 136 12.35 -9.95 3.76
N HIS A 137 11.77 -10.07 4.97
CA HIS A 137 11.21 -8.94 5.70
C HIS A 137 12.26 -7.84 5.96
N GLU A 138 13.46 -8.19 6.38
CA GLU A 138 14.56 -7.22 6.61
C GLU A 138 14.99 -6.54 5.30
N ALA A 139 15.10 -7.29 4.21
CA ALA A 139 15.40 -6.74 2.89
C ALA A 139 14.31 -5.76 2.42
N GLN A 140 13.03 -6.07 2.67
CA GLN A 140 11.92 -5.19 2.31
C GLN A 140 11.91 -3.90 3.18
N ILE A 141 12.23 -3.97 4.46
CA ILE A 141 12.38 -2.78 5.30
C ILE A 141 13.49 -1.87 4.76
N THR A 142 14.65 -2.44 4.44
CA THR A 142 15.77 -1.69 3.86
C THR A 142 15.38 -1.03 2.52
N LEU A 143 14.69 -1.76 1.65
CA LEU A 143 14.21 -1.25 0.37
C LEU A 143 13.18 -0.14 0.56
N GLN A 144 12.26 -0.30 1.50
CA GLN A 144 11.22 0.69 1.78
C GLN A 144 11.80 2.04 2.26
N HIS A 145 12.82 2.04 3.11
CA HIS A 145 13.52 3.27 3.48
C HIS A 145 14.04 4.01 2.26
N ARG A 146 14.75 3.32 1.35
CA ARG A 146 15.27 3.92 0.12
C ARG A 146 14.16 4.48 -0.78
N ILE A 147 13.04 3.78 -0.90
CA ILE A 147 11.86 4.20 -1.67
C ILE A 147 11.29 5.50 -1.09
N ILE A 148 11.08 5.55 0.23
CA ILE A 148 10.55 6.74 0.92
C ILE A 148 11.50 7.92 0.75
N ASP A 149 12.78 7.74 1.05
CA ASP A 149 13.79 8.79 0.91
C ASP A 149 13.81 9.39 -0.51
N ARG A 150 13.72 8.53 -1.54
CA ARG A 150 13.68 9.00 -2.94
C ARG A 150 12.41 9.76 -3.27
N MET A 151 11.26 9.24 -2.85
CA MET A 151 9.97 9.91 -3.05
C MET A 151 9.95 11.29 -2.39
N GLU A 152 10.39 11.39 -1.14
CA GLU A 152 10.45 12.66 -0.39
C GLU A 152 11.45 13.64 -0.99
N ALA A 153 12.63 13.19 -1.41
CA ALA A 153 13.62 14.02 -2.10
C ALA A 153 13.07 14.63 -3.39
N LEU A 154 12.16 13.95 -4.07
CA LEU A 154 11.45 14.45 -5.24
C LEU A 154 10.21 15.29 -4.90
N GLY A 155 9.87 15.45 -3.60
CA GLY A 155 8.72 16.22 -3.13
C GLY A 155 7.39 15.50 -3.30
N MET A 156 7.41 14.18 -3.35
CA MET A 156 6.22 13.33 -3.30
C MET A 156 5.79 13.09 -1.86
N THR A 157 4.54 12.69 -1.67
CA THR A 157 4.01 12.22 -0.38
C THR A 157 3.75 10.72 -0.49
N PRO A 158 4.59 9.87 0.13
CA PRO A 158 4.36 8.43 0.13
C PRO A 158 3.02 8.07 0.77
N VAL A 159 2.35 7.06 0.23
CA VAL A 159 1.08 6.53 0.73
C VAL A 159 1.35 5.14 1.31
N TYR A 160 1.15 4.98 2.61
CA TYR A 160 1.45 3.76 3.35
C TYR A 160 0.23 2.85 3.43
N GLN A 161 0.44 1.59 3.81
CA GLN A 161 -0.65 0.65 4.00
C GLN A 161 -1.39 0.92 5.33
N GLY A 162 -2.73 0.87 5.32
CA GLY A 162 -3.57 0.85 6.51
C GLY A 162 -4.02 -0.57 6.89
N PHE A 163 -4.52 -0.73 8.11
CA PHE A 163 -5.10 -2.00 8.57
C PHE A 163 -6.51 -2.18 8.03
N ALA A 164 -6.75 -3.27 7.31
CA ALA A 164 -8.02 -3.55 6.64
C ALA A 164 -8.95 -4.51 7.41
N GLY A 165 -8.57 -4.95 8.62
CA GLY A 165 -9.40 -5.79 9.48
C GLY A 165 -9.15 -7.30 9.37
N PHE A 166 -8.23 -7.76 8.53
CA PHE A 166 -7.90 -9.18 8.41
C PHE A 166 -6.83 -9.59 9.42
N VAL A 167 -7.08 -10.70 10.12
CA VAL A 167 -6.25 -11.17 11.23
C VAL A 167 -5.99 -12.67 11.13
N PRO A 168 -4.87 -13.17 11.68
CA PRO A 168 -4.66 -14.61 11.80
C PRO A 168 -5.77 -15.26 12.62
N PRO A 169 -6.26 -16.46 12.24
CA PRO A 169 -7.31 -17.16 13.00
C PRO A 169 -6.88 -17.48 14.44
N ALA A 170 -5.58 -17.61 14.68
CA ALA A 170 -5.01 -17.81 16.01
C ALA A 170 -5.25 -16.62 16.98
N MET A 171 -5.75 -15.48 16.48
CA MET A 171 -6.20 -14.37 17.33
C MET A 171 -7.21 -14.83 18.37
N LYS A 172 -8.06 -15.81 18.05
CA LYS A 172 -8.99 -16.45 18.98
C LYS A 172 -8.34 -17.14 20.19
N ARG A 173 -7.08 -17.54 20.09
CA ARG A 173 -6.33 -18.12 21.22
C ARG A 173 -5.97 -17.05 22.25
N ILE A 174 -5.66 -15.84 21.80
CA ILE A 174 -5.24 -14.72 22.66
C ILE A 174 -6.46 -13.95 23.14
N HIS A 175 -7.43 -13.74 22.25
CA HIS A 175 -8.68 -13.01 22.49
C HIS A 175 -9.89 -13.94 22.20
N PRO A 176 -10.25 -14.85 23.13
CA PRO A 176 -11.34 -15.82 22.90
C PRO A 176 -12.70 -15.18 22.67
N GLU A 177 -12.93 -13.98 23.24
CA GLU A 177 -14.17 -13.20 23.15
C GLU A 177 -14.36 -12.54 21.77
N THR A 178 -13.29 -12.37 21.01
CA THR A 178 -13.31 -11.65 19.74
C THR A 178 -14.21 -12.32 18.70
N THR A 179 -14.91 -11.51 17.91
CA THR A 179 -15.75 -11.99 16.81
C THR A 179 -15.00 -11.94 15.48
N LEU A 180 -14.66 -13.13 14.96
CA LEU A 180 -14.08 -13.31 13.64
C LEU A 180 -15.14 -13.84 12.66
N THR A 181 -15.21 -13.21 11.48
CA THR A 181 -16.09 -13.66 10.39
C THR A 181 -15.25 -14.25 9.28
N GLU A 182 -15.61 -15.46 8.82
CA GLU A 182 -14.97 -16.06 7.64
C GLU A 182 -15.41 -15.30 6.39
N THR A 183 -14.45 -14.81 5.61
CA THR A 183 -14.66 -14.26 4.28
C THR A 183 -14.16 -15.25 3.23
N LYS A 184 -14.72 -15.16 2.00
CA LYS A 184 -14.38 -16.07 0.90
C LYS A 184 -14.14 -15.29 -0.38
N TRP A 185 -13.09 -15.68 -1.11
CA TRP A 185 -12.81 -15.18 -2.45
C TRP A 185 -12.20 -16.30 -3.29
N SER A 186 -12.82 -16.62 -4.42
CA SER A 186 -12.29 -17.59 -5.40
C SER A 186 -11.76 -18.92 -4.80
N GLY A 187 -12.42 -19.44 -3.77
CA GLY A 187 -12.01 -20.68 -3.08
C GLY A 187 -11.07 -20.49 -1.90
N PHE A 188 -10.49 -19.30 -1.72
CA PHE A 188 -9.71 -18.95 -0.55
C PHE A 188 -10.60 -18.48 0.60
N LYS A 189 -10.10 -18.64 1.82
CA LYS A 189 -10.75 -18.21 3.04
C LYS A 189 -9.83 -17.26 3.80
N ASN A 190 -10.43 -16.28 4.45
CA ASN A 190 -9.72 -15.39 5.35
C ASN A 190 -10.59 -15.04 6.57
N TRP A 191 -10.02 -14.40 7.56
CA TRP A 191 -10.70 -14.08 8.80
C TRP A 191 -10.70 -12.58 9.05
N MET A 192 -11.89 -12.04 9.12
CA MET A 192 -12.12 -10.63 9.37
C MET A 192 -12.54 -10.40 10.81
N LEU A 193 -11.85 -9.50 11.48
CA LEU A 193 -12.23 -8.98 12.78
C LEU A 193 -13.43 -8.04 12.65
N SER A 194 -14.42 -8.19 13.52
CA SER A 194 -15.56 -7.28 13.54
C SER A 194 -15.11 -5.84 13.79
N PRO A 195 -15.60 -4.85 13.01
CA PRO A 195 -15.32 -3.44 13.27
C PRO A 195 -15.96 -2.93 14.56
N LEU A 196 -16.90 -3.68 15.13
CA LEU A 196 -17.54 -3.38 16.42
C LEU A 196 -16.71 -3.88 17.61
N ASP A 197 -15.70 -4.71 17.35
CA ASP A 197 -14.79 -5.21 18.37
C ASP A 197 -13.74 -4.15 18.71
N PRO A 198 -13.56 -3.77 19.99
CA PRO A 198 -12.53 -2.82 20.41
C PRO A 198 -11.12 -3.18 19.92
N LEU A 199 -10.84 -4.47 19.81
CA LEU A 199 -9.57 -5.00 19.31
C LEU A 199 -9.25 -4.51 17.89
N PHE A 200 -10.26 -4.18 17.07
CA PHE A 200 -10.04 -3.64 15.73
C PHE A 200 -9.26 -2.32 15.76
N SER A 201 -9.72 -1.37 16.60
CA SER A 201 -9.04 -0.08 16.77
C SER A 201 -7.66 -0.25 17.41
N GLU A 202 -7.53 -1.14 18.39
CA GLU A 202 -6.25 -1.43 19.04
C GLU A 202 -5.22 -1.93 18.02
N ILE A 203 -5.57 -2.90 17.17
CA ILE A 203 -4.69 -3.42 16.13
C ILE A 203 -4.39 -2.34 15.09
N GLY A 204 -5.40 -1.61 14.63
CA GLY A 204 -5.22 -0.53 13.64
C GLY A 204 -4.24 0.53 14.12
N THR A 205 -4.42 1.00 15.34
CA THR A 205 -3.50 1.97 15.98
C THR A 205 -2.11 1.38 16.19
N ALA A 206 -1.99 0.13 16.64
CA ALA A 206 -0.70 -0.56 16.81
C ALA A 206 0.03 -0.71 15.48
N PHE A 207 -0.69 -0.97 14.39
CA PHE A 207 -0.10 -1.06 13.05
C PHE A 207 0.44 0.27 12.56
N VAL A 208 -0.34 1.36 12.69
CA VAL A 208 0.11 2.70 12.31
C VAL A 208 1.32 3.12 13.13
N ARG A 209 1.29 2.94 14.45
CA ARG A 209 2.44 3.26 15.32
C ARG A 209 3.69 2.46 14.95
N ALA A 210 3.56 1.16 14.68
CA ALA A 210 4.69 0.34 14.25
C ALA A 210 5.25 0.77 12.89
N TRP A 211 4.40 1.27 12.00
CA TRP A 211 4.81 1.87 10.75
C TRP A 211 5.56 3.19 10.96
N GLU A 212 5.02 4.07 11.80
CA GLU A 212 5.64 5.36 12.14
C GLU A 212 6.96 5.21 12.90
N GLU A 213 7.06 4.21 13.78
CA GLU A 213 8.31 3.87 14.48
C GLU A 213 9.44 3.50 13.52
N GLU A 214 9.11 2.83 12.41
CA GLU A 214 10.09 2.37 11.43
C GLU A 214 10.37 3.41 10.35
N PHE A 215 9.33 4.00 9.76
CA PHE A 215 9.43 4.79 8.53
C PHE A 215 9.11 6.27 8.71
N GLY A 216 8.81 6.70 9.92
CA GLY A 216 8.34 8.05 10.18
C GLY A 216 6.85 8.25 9.92
N LYS A 217 6.36 9.42 10.26
CA LYS A 217 4.93 9.74 10.23
C LYS A 217 4.37 9.81 8.81
N GLY A 218 3.42 8.93 8.52
CA GLY A 218 2.68 8.95 7.28
C GLY A 218 1.57 10.01 7.25
N LYS A 219 1.11 10.33 6.05
CA LYS A 219 0.01 11.27 5.84
C LYS A 219 -1.25 10.59 5.30
N TYR A 220 -1.09 9.52 4.54
CA TYR A 220 -2.18 8.80 3.88
C TYR A 220 -1.99 7.30 4.05
N TYR A 221 -3.08 6.63 4.43
CA TYR A 221 -3.14 5.19 4.68
C TYR A 221 -4.38 4.60 4.01
N PRO A 222 -4.28 4.06 2.77
CA PRO A 222 -5.39 3.38 2.13
C PRO A 222 -5.70 2.07 2.85
N THR A 223 -6.98 1.75 2.91
CA THR A 223 -7.50 0.46 3.35
C THR A 223 -8.49 -0.05 2.33
N ASP A 224 -8.39 -1.33 1.96
CA ASP A 224 -9.33 -2.00 1.08
C ASP A 224 -9.78 -3.29 1.75
N SER A 225 -11.01 -3.29 2.25
CA SER A 225 -11.49 -4.35 3.12
C SER A 225 -12.42 -5.35 2.44
N PHE A 226 -12.92 -5.05 1.25
CA PHE A 226 -13.93 -5.88 0.57
C PHE A 226 -13.70 -5.97 -0.93
N ASN A 227 -12.45 -5.97 -1.38
CA ASN A 227 -12.14 -6.04 -2.79
C ASN A 227 -12.67 -7.35 -3.40
N GLU A 228 -13.56 -7.24 -4.38
CA GLU A 228 -14.15 -8.36 -5.13
C GLU A 228 -14.77 -9.46 -4.27
N MET A 229 -15.24 -9.15 -3.08
CA MET A 229 -15.89 -10.12 -2.20
C MET A 229 -17.20 -9.59 -1.64
N ASP A 230 -18.07 -10.52 -1.22
CA ASP A 230 -19.29 -10.15 -0.53
C ASP A 230 -19.01 -9.60 0.87
N VAL A 231 -19.66 -8.47 1.15
CA VAL A 231 -19.60 -7.88 2.51
C VAL A 231 -20.41 -8.77 3.46
N PRO A 232 -19.83 -9.26 4.56
CA PRO A 232 -20.48 -10.23 5.45
C PRO A 232 -21.44 -9.58 6.46
N PHE A 233 -22.06 -8.45 6.12
CA PHE A 233 -22.89 -7.66 7.03
C PHE A 233 -24.27 -7.43 6.44
N GLY A 234 -25.23 -8.29 6.73
CA GLY A 234 -26.62 -8.16 6.32
C GLY A 234 -26.88 -8.21 4.80
N PRO A 235 -28.15 -8.23 4.41
CA PRO A 235 -28.53 -8.30 3.00
C PRO A 235 -28.11 -7.06 2.20
N LYS A 236 -27.76 -7.25 0.92
CA LYS A 236 -27.43 -6.16 0.01
C LYS A 236 -28.56 -5.13 -0.06
N GLY A 237 -28.22 -3.85 0.17
CA GLY A 237 -29.18 -2.74 0.16
C GLY A 237 -29.98 -2.55 1.45
N SER A 238 -29.75 -3.36 2.50
CA SER A 238 -30.43 -3.18 3.78
C SER A 238 -29.89 -1.99 4.56
N PRO A 239 -30.74 -1.31 5.38
CA PRO A 239 -30.29 -0.25 6.29
C PRO A 239 -29.24 -0.73 7.31
N GLU A 240 -29.39 -1.97 7.79
CA GLU A 240 -28.45 -2.62 8.71
C GLU A 240 -27.05 -2.71 8.11
N ARG A 241 -26.94 -3.22 6.87
CA ARG A 241 -25.66 -3.29 6.13
C ARG A 241 -25.04 -1.90 5.96
N ALA A 242 -25.85 -0.90 5.58
CA ALA A 242 -25.38 0.47 5.41
C ALA A 242 -24.85 1.06 6.72
N ALA A 243 -25.52 0.82 7.85
CA ALA A 243 -25.11 1.26 9.16
C ALA A 243 -23.78 0.59 9.59
N THR A 244 -23.66 -0.72 9.39
CA THR A 244 -22.43 -1.47 9.72
C THR A 244 -21.25 -1.02 8.87
N LEU A 245 -21.43 -0.80 7.59
CA LEU A 245 -20.37 -0.29 6.70
C LEU A 245 -19.93 1.13 7.08
N ARG A 246 -20.86 1.97 7.47
CA ARG A 246 -20.51 3.31 7.98
C ARG A 246 -19.68 3.20 9.25
N HIS A 247 -20.12 2.42 10.22
CA HIS A 247 -19.39 2.20 11.45
C HIS A 247 -18.00 1.62 11.19
N TYR A 248 -17.89 0.68 10.25
CA TYR A 248 -16.61 0.12 9.81
C TYR A 248 -15.66 1.21 9.30
N GLY A 249 -16.13 2.06 8.40
CA GLY A 249 -15.33 3.18 7.90
C GLY A 249 -14.93 4.18 8.98
N GLU A 250 -15.83 4.48 9.93
CA GLU A 250 -15.54 5.34 11.07
C GLU A 250 -14.49 4.73 12.00
N THR A 251 -14.55 3.43 12.27
CA THR A 251 -13.57 2.72 13.10
C THR A 251 -12.19 2.72 12.48
N ILE A 252 -12.10 2.43 11.16
CA ILE A 252 -10.84 2.56 10.43
C ILE A 252 -10.29 3.98 10.55
N TYR A 253 -11.11 4.99 10.24
CA TYR A 253 -10.67 6.38 10.28
C TYR A 253 -10.11 6.77 11.65
N ARG A 254 -10.80 6.40 12.75
CA ARG A 254 -10.33 6.68 14.12
C ARG A 254 -9.00 6.00 14.42
N SER A 255 -8.82 4.73 14.03
CA SER A 255 -7.56 4.00 14.24
C SER A 255 -6.36 4.60 13.48
N LEU A 256 -6.60 5.44 12.46
CA LEU A 256 -5.58 6.17 11.72
C LEU A 256 -5.32 7.58 12.27
N ALA A 257 -6.24 8.14 13.05
CA ALA A 257 -6.20 9.52 13.51
C ALA A 257 -5.66 9.69 14.94
N GLU A 258 -5.61 8.60 15.70
CA GLU A 258 -5.10 8.54 17.09
C GLU A 258 -3.60 8.14 17.14
#